data_425e402cfbab7146ab2867996468220f
#
_entry.id   425e402cfbab7146ab2867996468220f
#
_cell.length_a   1.000
_cell.length_b   1.000
_cell.length_c   1.000
_cell.angle_alpha   90.00
_cell.angle_beta   90.00
_cell.angle_gamma   90.00
#
_symmetry.space_group_name_H-M   'P 1'
#
loop_
_entity.id
_entity.type
_entity.pdbx_description
1 polymer ?
#
loop_
_entity_poly.entity_id
_entity_poly.type
_entity_poly.pdbx_seq_one_letter_code
_entity_poly.pdbx_strand_id
1 'polypeptide(L)' 'MTEATVQLNVHEIGVILSALQELNLREEHRIAREYGSVPALYNKLYSHWEQMDSSETGLRNDVVPSF' A
#
# COMPACT_ATOMS: atom_id res chain seq x y z
N MET A 1 -16.94 -5.87 -15.10
CA MET A 1 -16.01 -5.16 -14.26
C MET A 1 -14.75 -4.78 -14.98
N THR A 2 -14.25 -3.61 -14.72
CA THR A 2 -13.11 -3.09 -15.44
C THR A 2 -11.93 -2.88 -14.50
N GLU A 3 -10.77 -3.28 -14.94
CA GLU A 3 -9.56 -3.06 -14.18
C GLU A 3 -8.61 -2.24 -15.01
N ALA A 4 -7.80 -1.46 -14.33
CA ALA A 4 -6.78 -0.65 -14.98
C ALA A 4 -5.42 -1.02 -14.40
N THR A 5 -4.41 -1.01 -15.24
CA THR A 5 -3.05 -1.21 -14.77
C THR A 5 -2.46 0.15 -14.48
N VAL A 6 -2.04 0.33 -13.24
CA VAL A 6 -1.48 1.60 -12.79
C VAL A 6 -0.11 1.33 -12.20
N GLN A 7 0.85 2.14 -12.61
CA GLN A 7 2.21 2.02 -12.06
C GLN A 7 2.38 3.00 -10.91
N LEU A 8 2.74 2.46 -9.76
CA LEU A 8 2.95 3.25 -8.56
C LEU A 8 4.30 2.89 -7.97
N ASN A 9 5.03 3.89 -7.51
CA ASN A 9 6.28 3.63 -6.83
C ASN A 9 6.01 3.46 -5.33
N VAL A 10 7.03 3.10 -4.59
CA VAL A 10 6.88 2.80 -3.17
C VAL A 10 6.39 4.00 -2.38
N HIS A 11 6.79 5.19 -2.78
CA HIS A 11 6.35 6.41 -2.10
C HIS A 11 4.88 6.69 -2.33
N GLU A 12 4.44 6.47 -3.57
CA GLU A 12 3.04 6.69 -3.91
C GLU A 12 2.14 5.73 -3.17
N ILE A 13 2.54 4.48 -3.09
CA ILE A 13 1.76 3.49 -2.34
C ILE A 13 1.75 3.86 -0.87
N GLY A 14 2.89 4.34 -0.36
CA GLY A 14 2.96 4.80 1.02
C GLY A 14 1.97 5.91 1.32
N VAL A 15 1.81 6.84 0.39
CA VAL A 15 0.85 7.92 0.55
C VAL A 15 -0.57 7.36 0.65
N ILE A 16 -0.90 6.41 -0.22
CA ILE A 16 -2.22 5.80 -0.21
C ILE A 16 -2.45 5.05 1.10
N LEU A 17 -1.47 4.29 1.54
CA LEU A 17 -1.60 3.53 2.78
C LEU A 17 -1.80 4.46 3.96
N SER A 18 -1.08 5.57 4.00
CA SER A 18 -1.22 6.55 5.06
C SER A 18 -2.62 7.16 5.05
N ALA A 19 -3.11 7.48 3.88
CA ALA A 19 -4.45 8.05 3.75
C ALA A 19 -5.50 7.07 4.24
N LEU A 20 -5.34 5.80 3.92
CA LEU A 20 -6.29 4.78 4.35
C LEU A 20 -6.28 4.62 5.88
N GLN A 21 -5.11 4.77 6.49
CA GLN A 21 -5.00 4.68 7.94
C GLN A 21 -5.68 5.84 8.64
N GLU A 22 -5.77 6.98 7.97
CA GLU A 22 -6.37 8.18 8.56
C GLU A 22 -7.88 8.20 8.46
N LEU A 23 -8.47 7.26 7.74
CA LEU A 23 -9.92 7.22 7.60
C LEU A 23 -10.58 6.90 8.92
N ASN A 24 -11.63 7.65 9.26
CA ASN A 24 -12.40 7.31 10.44
C ASN A 24 -13.43 6.24 10.08
N LEU A 25 -14.05 5.68 11.11
CA LEU A 25 -14.95 4.56 10.94
C LEU A 25 -16.12 4.88 10.01
N ARG A 26 -16.63 6.09 10.11
CA ARG A 26 -17.74 6.54 9.30
C ARG A 26 -17.39 6.56 7.82
N GLU A 27 -16.23 7.12 7.51
CA GLU A 27 -15.73 7.18 6.14
C GLU A 27 -15.49 5.79 5.59
N GLU A 28 -14.90 4.94 6.42
CA GLU A 28 -14.63 3.56 6.05
C GLU A 28 -15.91 2.84 5.67
N HIS A 29 -16.95 3.00 6.49
CA HIS A 29 -18.23 2.35 6.23
C HIS A 29 -18.86 2.86 4.94
N ARG A 30 -18.77 4.15 4.70
CA ARG A 30 -19.32 4.74 3.48
C ARG A 30 -18.61 4.16 2.24
N ILE A 31 -17.31 4.13 2.29
CA ILE A 31 -16.52 3.62 1.18
C ILE A 31 -16.78 2.14 0.97
N ALA A 32 -16.85 1.39 2.06
CA ALA A 32 -17.11 -0.04 1.97
C ALA A 32 -18.45 -0.34 1.32
N ARG A 33 -19.41 0.51 1.57
CA ARG A 33 -20.76 0.33 1.01
C ARG A 33 -20.77 0.60 -0.49
N GLU A 34 -19.97 1.55 -0.94
CA GLU A 34 -19.96 1.95 -2.35
C GLU A 34 -18.96 1.19 -3.19
N TYR A 35 -17.81 0.90 -2.63
CA TYR A 35 -16.69 0.40 -3.43
C TYR A 35 -16.12 -0.92 -2.94
N GLY A 36 -16.29 -1.23 -1.67
CA GLY A 36 -15.76 -2.47 -1.13
C GLY A 36 -14.92 -2.24 0.10
N SER A 37 -14.34 -3.31 0.60
CA SER A 37 -13.64 -3.32 1.87
C SER A 37 -12.35 -2.52 1.84
N VAL A 38 -12.25 -1.52 2.70
CA VAL A 38 -11.02 -0.74 2.85
C VAL A 38 -9.89 -1.60 3.44
N PRO A 39 -10.13 -2.40 4.49
CA PRO A 39 -9.06 -3.27 4.99
C PRO A 39 -8.51 -4.24 3.97
N ALA A 40 -9.38 -4.76 3.11
CA ALA A 40 -8.92 -5.68 2.06
C ALA A 40 -7.99 -4.97 1.09
N LEU A 41 -8.35 -3.76 0.69
CA LEU A 41 -7.51 -2.98 -0.19
C LEU A 41 -6.19 -2.60 0.50
N TYR A 42 -6.28 -2.20 1.75
CA TYR A 42 -5.10 -1.86 2.52
C TYR A 42 -4.11 -3.03 2.55
N ASN A 43 -4.62 -4.22 2.85
CA ASN A 43 -3.77 -5.39 2.93
C ASN A 43 -3.13 -5.72 1.60
N LYS A 44 -3.89 -5.57 0.54
CA LYS A 44 -3.38 -5.82 -0.81
C LYS A 44 -2.26 -4.86 -1.17
N LEU A 45 -2.47 -3.58 -0.92
CA LEU A 45 -1.46 -2.57 -1.19
C LEU A 45 -0.26 -2.74 -0.29
N TYR A 46 -0.49 -3.09 0.96
CA TYR A 46 0.59 -3.28 1.92
C TYR A 46 1.50 -4.43 1.48
N SER A 47 0.93 -5.50 0.99
CA SER A 47 1.70 -6.62 0.48
C SER A 47 2.63 -6.19 -0.65
N HIS A 48 2.09 -5.44 -1.59
CA HIS A 48 2.88 -4.94 -2.70
C HIS A 48 3.97 -3.98 -2.22
N TRP A 49 3.59 -3.12 -1.29
CA TRP A 49 4.53 -2.16 -0.73
C TRP A 49 5.69 -2.86 -0.03
N GLU A 50 5.39 -3.89 0.73
CA GLU A 50 6.42 -4.66 1.42
C GLU A 50 7.38 -5.33 0.44
N GLN A 51 6.85 -5.87 -0.64
CA GLN A 51 7.68 -6.52 -1.64
C GLN A 51 8.62 -5.54 -2.30
N MET A 52 8.10 -4.36 -2.62
CA MET A 52 8.92 -3.34 -3.24
C MET A 52 10.00 -2.84 -2.28
N ASP A 53 9.60 -2.59 -1.04
CA ASP A 53 10.52 -2.11 -0.03
C ASP A 53 11.58 -3.16 0.29
N SER A 54 11.17 -4.41 0.38
CA SER A 54 12.10 -5.50 0.65
C SER A 54 13.12 -5.62 -0.46
N SER A 55 12.70 -5.45 -1.70
CA SER A 55 13.60 -5.49 -2.84
C SER A 55 14.66 -4.43 -2.71
N GLU A 56 14.25 -3.22 -2.43
CA GLU A 56 15.18 -2.11 -2.26
C GLU A 56 16.08 -2.33 -1.07
N THR A 57 15.49 -2.80 0.01
CA THR A 57 16.24 -3.06 1.23
C THR A 57 17.26 -4.17 0.99
N GLY A 58 16.87 -5.17 0.22
CA GLY A 58 17.78 -6.24 -0.12
C GLY A 58 19.00 -5.74 -0.84
N LEU A 59 18.79 -4.83 -1.78
CA LEU A 59 19.89 -4.24 -2.51
C LEU A 59 20.78 -3.43 -1.58
N ARG A 60 20.17 -2.67 -0.71
CA ARG A 60 20.93 -1.87 0.23
C ARG A 60 21.70 -2.72 1.22
N ASN A 61 21.10 -3.82 1.62
CA ASN A 61 21.76 -4.70 2.56
C ASN A 61 23.03 -5.30 1.96
N ASP A 62 23.02 -5.50 0.67
CA ASP A 62 24.24 -5.95 0.00
C ASP A 62 25.33 -4.93 0.11
N VAL A 63 24.92 -3.68 0.18
CA VAL A 63 25.88 -2.58 0.23
C VAL A 63 26.24 -2.22 1.65
N VAL A 64 25.29 -2.36 2.55
CA VAL A 64 25.44 -1.83 3.90
C VAL A 64 25.45 -2.87 5.00
N PRO A 65 25.74 -4.11 4.72
CA PRO A 65 25.83 -5.05 5.83
C PRO A 65 26.89 -4.64 6.81
N SER A 66 27.64 -3.71 6.41
CA SER A 66 28.71 -3.19 7.22
C SER A 66 28.24 -2.41 8.41
N PHE A 67 27.03 -1.97 8.39
CA PHE A 67 26.63 -1.17 9.54
C PHE A 67 26.02 -1.97 10.66
#